data_1fe0d7aad0b3b1063d897905fc0d906a
#
_entry.id   1fe0d7aad0b3b1063d897905fc0d906a
#
_cell.length_a   1.000
_cell.length_b   1.000
_cell.length_c   1.000
_cell.angle_alpha   90.00
_cell.angle_beta   90.00
_cell.angle_gamma   90.00
#
_symmetry.space_group_name_H-M   'P 1'
#
loop_
_entity.id
_entity.type
_entity.pdbx_description
1 polymer ?
#
loop_
_entity_poly.entity_id
_entity_poly.type
_entity_poly.pdbx_seq_one_letter_code
_entity_poly.pdbx_strand_id
1 'polypeptide(L)'
;MARKVKFDFVPSEYQEKFFDWIEHGVGNALIRAKAGAGKSSTAIASMKLIPKTEKCLFIAFNKSIAEHLNEKLKSRPNCTARTTHSLGNLIVKRNLGSDIELDEYKYRNYVKSNITELTTTNGEIKTRQQVEEYIDNITKLIDYARFNLAQNEKEINEIAQKYSIPVSFDECIVVQKCLEWGKTNTEIIDYTDMIWLPVELMLKPIGLTYDWVYFDEAQDASLCSIQLFLKCIKRGGRFVTILDEFQSINQFAGASEDAYEFLKNYPNTTLFELPISYRCAKSIIRFANNFVKDIFAREDAPEGIIVENCHVRDIKEGDMVLCRSKAPLINLYVKLLRKNVNCYIKGQDIGQNLIKELEKIKQDDLARDLDRDGVFVRLFDNLFTERNKLMLTRGLDYEDATLSSYIMEKYDAINALMILSERYNSKNELINHIQEIFKEDSKGVCLSTVHKAKGLESENVYILCNSSMPSKLAVHDWEKQQEKNIMYVAYTRAKNKMGFISEKEIKPSGSLQDPSEILTELAYYERKVCDVLGKEPMEKMESIELTRFKLQNIKQIEDLHKDDNVVHIEENNAITENVDLISELENLIS
;
A
#
# COMPACT_ATOMS: atom_id res chain seq x y z
N MET A 1 -26.00 23.67 -36.25
CA MET A 1 -26.33 22.34 -35.66
C MET A 1 -25.03 21.67 -35.20
N ALA A 2 -24.78 21.65 -33.91
CA ALA A 2 -23.62 20.92 -33.36
C ALA A 2 -23.81 19.43 -33.66
N ARG A 3 -22.81 18.78 -34.27
CA ARG A 3 -22.83 17.31 -34.46
C ARG A 3 -22.89 16.68 -33.06
N LYS A 4 -24.01 16.05 -32.70
CA LYS A 4 -24.12 15.25 -31.49
C LYS A 4 -23.01 14.18 -31.55
N VAL A 5 -22.09 14.23 -30.61
CA VAL A 5 -21.08 13.18 -30.43
C VAL A 5 -21.82 11.88 -30.16
N LYS A 6 -21.57 10.85 -30.98
CA LYS A 6 -22.17 9.54 -30.78
C LYS A 6 -21.32 8.77 -29.77
N PHE A 7 -21.92 8.37 -28.66
CA PHE A 7 -21.29 7.52 -27.66
C PHE A 7 -21.49 6.04 -28.03
N ASP A 8 -20.57 5.19 -27.57
CA ASP A 8 -20.62 3.75 -27.79
C ASP A 8 -21.58 3.03 -26.80
N PHE A 9 -22.22 3.78 -25.93
CA PHE A 9 -23.20 3.34 -24.92
C PHE A 9 -24.29 4.39 -24.73
N VAL A 10 -25.38 4.01 -24.07
CA VAL A 10 -26.42 4.96 -23.65
C VAL A 10 -26.03 5.54 -22.29
N PRO A 11 -25.79 6.85 -22.21
CA PRO A 11 -25.43 7.48 -20.94
C PRO A 11 -26.58 7.42 -19.93
N SER A 12 -26.24 7.23 -18.66
CA SER A 12 -27.18 7.46 -17.56
C SER A 12 -27.41 8.96 -17.34
N GLU A 13 -28.48 9.29 -16.61
CA GLU A 13 -28.76 10.68 -16.22
C GLU A 13 -27.58 11.36 -15.48
N TYR A 14 -26.83 10.59 -14.69
CA TYR A 14 -25.64 11.06 -13.98
C TYR A 14 -24.49 11.40 -14.95
N GLN A 15 -24.28 10.56 -15.95
CA GLN A 15 -23.28 10.80 -16.99
C GLN A 15 -23.69 11.96 -17.89
N GLU A 16 -24.98 12.10 -18.22
CA GLU A 16 -25.48 13.22 -19.02
C GLU A 16 -25.26 14.57 -18.32
N LYS A 17 -25.53 14.66 -17.00
CA LYS A 17 -25.23 15.86 -16.20
C LYS A 17 -23.75 16.24 -16.27
N PHE A 18 -22.86 15.23 -16.19
CA PHE A 18 -21.43 15.48 -16.30
C PHE A 18 -21.02 15.89 -17.72
N PHE A 19 -21.59 15.28 -18.75
CA PHE A 19 -21.31 15.65 -20.16
C PHE A 19 -21.79 17.06 -20.48
N ASP A 20 -22.95 17.45 -19.99
CA ASP A 20 -23.45 18.82 -20.12
C ASP A 20 -22.51 19.82 -19.44
N TRP A 21 -21.98 19.48 -18.27
CA TRP A 21 -20.99 20.32 -17.58
C TRP A 21 -19.65 20.42 -18.37
N ILE A 22 -19.21 19.39 -19.06
CA ILE A 22 -18.02 19.48 -19.93
C ILE A 22 -18.24 20.54 -21.03
N GLU A 23 -19.43 20.58 -21.63
CA GLU A 23 -19.75 21.49 -22.74
C GLU A 23 -20.05 22.92 -22.26
N HIS A 24 -20.71 23.09 -21.13
CA HIS A 24 -21.28 24.39 -20.73
C HIS A 24 -20.82 24.88 -19.34
N GLY A 25 -20.28 24.01 -18.51
CA GLY A 25 -19.88 24.31 -17.14
C GLY A 25 -18.54 25.05 -17.05
N VAL A 26 -18.19 25.47 -15.85
CA VAL A 26 -16.94 26.17 -15.51
C VAL A 26 -16.27 25.54 -14.29
N GLY A 27 -14.98 25.82 -14.12
CA GLY A 27 -14.20 25.31 -12.98
C GLY A 27 -13.75 23.86 -13.18
N ASN A 28 -13.53 23.16 -12.08
CA ASN A 28 -13.01 21.79 -12.03
C ASN A 28 -14.12 20.79 -11.69
N ALA A 29 -13.89 19.51 -11.92
CA ALA A 29 -14.81 18.45 -11.53
C ALA A 29 -14.14 17.39 -10.68
N LEU A 30 -14.87 16.89 -9.69
CA LEU A 30 -14.55 15.69 -8.95
C LEU A 30 -15.70 14.69 -9.15
N ILE A 31 -15.40 13.52 -9.69
CA ILE A 31 -16.37 12.45 -9.96
C ILE A 31 -16.19 11.36 -8.92
N ARG A 32 -17.19 11.19 -8.06
CA ARG A 32 -17.30 10.04 -7.15
C ARG A 32 -17.99 8.91 -7.88
N ALA A 33 -17.26 7.87 -8.21
CA ALA A 33 -17.75 6.77 -9.04
C ALA A 33 -17.67 5.45 -8.30
N LYS A 34 -18.80 4.81 -8.06
CA LYS A 34 -18.87 3.50 -7.41
C LYS A 34 -18.27 2.38 -8.26
N ALA A 35 -18.01 1.22 -7.63
CA ALA A 35 -17.45 0.05 -8.32
C ALA A 35 -18.29 -0.35 -9.55
N GLY A 36 -17.61 -0.47 -10.70
CA GLY A 36 -18.27 -0.82 -11.95
C GLY A 36 -19.14 0.29 -12.56
N ALA A 37 -19.06 1.53 -12.09
CA ALA A 37 -19.89 2.65 -12.59
C ALA A 37 -19.44 3.22 -13.95
N GLY A 38 -18.49 2.57 -14.63
CA GLY A 38 -18.04 3.01 -15.95
C GLY A 38 -17.12 4.23 -15.92
N LYS A 39 -16.29 4.41 -14.89
CA LYS A 39 -15.32 5.50 -14.73
C LYS A 39 -14.57 5.82 -16.02
N SER A 40 -13.80 4.86 -16.53
CA SER A 40 -12.96 5.05 -17.72
C SER A 40 -13.80 5.30 -18.99
N SER A 41 -14.96 4.64 -19.14
CA SER A 41 -15.86 4.88 -20.27
C SER A 41 -16.45 6.29 -20.26
N THR A 42 -16.85 6.78 -19.08
CA THR A 42 -17.35 8.14 -18.88
C THR A 42 -16.26 9.18 -19.19
N ALA A 43 -15.04 8.94 -18.69
CA ALA A 43 -13.91 9.82 -18.97
C ALA A 43 -13.59 9.92 -20.48
N ILE A 44 -13.46 8.77 -21.16
CA ILE A 44 -13.19 8.72 -22.61
C ILE A 44 -14.31 9.42 -23.41
N ALA A 45 -15.56 9.17 -23.03
CA ALA A 45 -16.72 9.80 -23.69
C ALA A 45 -16.70 11.32 -23.52
N SER A 46 -16.42 11.81 -22.32
CA SER A 46 -16.33 13.24 -22.03
C SER A 46 -15.16 13.92 -22.76
N MET A 47 -14.02 13.24 -22.90
CA MET A 47 -12.89 13.77 -23.67
C MET A 47 -13.22 13.94 -25.16
N LYS A 48 -14.19 13.19 -25.70
CA LYS A 48 -14.68 13.38 -27.08
C LYS A 48 -15.46 14.67 -27.25
N LEU A 49 -15.98 15.26 -26.17
CA LEU A 49 -16.72 16.54 -26.16
C LEU A 49 -15.80 17.76 -26.13
N ILE A 50 -14.57 17.62 -25.62
CA ILE A 50 -13.60 18.73 -25.52
C ILE A 50 -13.26 19.26 -26.92
N PRO A 51 -13.21 20.60 -27.14
CA PRO A 51 -12.83 21.16 -28.41
C PRO A 51 -11.48 20.65 -28.93
N LYS A 52 -11.34 20.37 -30.23
CA LYS A 52 -10.09 19.87 -30.82
C LYS A 52 -8.92 20.88 -30.72
N THR A 53 -9.21 22.13 -30.45
CA THR A 53 -8.24 23.20 -30.22
C THR A 53 -7.63 23.18 -28.82
N GLU A 54 -8.27 22.49 -27.91
CA GLU A 54 -7.85 22.37 -26.50
C GLU A 54 -7.07 21.09 -26.26
N LYS A 55 -5.92 21.18 -25.59
CA LYS A 55 -5.08 20.04 -25.26
C LYS A 55 -5.60 19.34 -24.01
N CYS A 56 -5.72 18.03 -24.08
CA CYS A 56 -6.18 17.20 -22.98
C CYS A 56 -5.14 16.13 -22.59
N LEU A 57 -4.86 16.02 -21.32
CA LEU A 57 -4.06 14.95 -20.73
C LEU A 57 -4.94 14.03 -19.91
N PHE A 58 -4.78 12.72 -20.07
CA PHE A 58 -5.33 11.72 -19.17
C PHE A 58 -4.19 11.07 -18.38
N ILE A 59 -4.23 11.17 -17.06
CA ILE A 59 -3.28 10.49 -16.16
C ILE A 59 -3.89 9.18 -15.74
N ALA A 60 -3.30 8.09 -16.23
CA ALA A 60 -3.73 6.72 -15.99
C ALA A 60 -2.92 6.07 -14.85
N PHE A 61 -3.54 5.17 -14.14
CA PHE A 61 -2.91 4.45 -13.02
C PHE A 61 -1.69 3.62 -13.46
N ASN A 62 -1.75 2.96 -14.64
CA ASN A 62 -0.65 2.14 -15.14
C ASN A 62 -0.45 2.28 -16.66
N LYS A 63 0.67 1.72 -17.14
CA LYS A 63 1.09 1.79 -18.55
C LYS A 63 0.09 1.14 -19.51
N SER A 64 -0.43 -0.04 -19.17
CA SER A 64 -1.40 -0.77 -20.01
C SER A 64 -2.68 0.04 -20.23
N ILE A 65 -3.20 0.69 -19.17
CA ILE A 65 -4.38 1.58 -19.27
C ILE A 65 -4.04 2.78 -20.15
N ALA A 66 -2.87 3.41 -19.98
CA ALA A 66 -2.47 4.55 -20.79
C ALA A 66 -2.36 4.19 -22.29
N GLU A 67 -1.79 3.04 -22.62
CA GLU A 67 -1.67 2.53 -24.00
C GLU A 67 -3.05 2.28 -24.61
N HIS A 68 -3.92 1.57 -23.90
CA HIS A 68 -5.30 1.31 -24.35
C HIS A 68 -6.11 2.61 -24.57
N LEU A 69 -5.94 3.59 -23.68
CA LEU A 69 -6.57 4.90 -23.83
C LEU A 69 -6.05 5.65 -25.06
N ASN A 70 -4.73 5.65 -25.28
CA ASN A 70 -4.15 6.28 -26.47
C ASN A 70 -4.67 5.63 -27.77
N GLU A 71 -4.90 4.30 -27.76
CA GLU A 71 -5.54 3.63 -28.88
C GLU A 71 -6.97 4.11 -29.14
N LYS A 72 -7.78 4.20 -28.09
CA LYS A 72 -9.17 4.72 -28.18
C LYS A 72 -9.24 6.20 -28.56
N LEU A 73 -8.19 6.96 -28.27
CA LEU A 73 -8.09 8.38 -28.55
C LEU A 73 -7.35 8.71 -29.86
N LYS A 74 -7.00 7.74 -30.69
CA LYS A 74 -6.31 7.95 -31.99
C LYS A 74 -7.00 8.99 -32.91
N SER A 75 -8.33 9.08 -32.85
CA SER A 75 -9.11 10.08 -33.60
C SER A 75 -9.07 11.49 -32.98
N ARG A 76 -8.42 11.65 -31.84
CA ARG A 76 -8.35 12.87 -31.02
C ARG A 76 -6.88 13.23 -30.72
N PRO A 77 -6.10 13.75 -31.70
CA PRO A 77 -4.68 14.01 -31.55
C PRO A 77 -4.35 15.10 -30.49
N ASN A 78 -5.34 15.89 -30.08
CA ASN A 78 -5.24 16.82 -28.97
C ASN A 78 -5.34 16.16 -27.58
N CYS A 79 -5.66 14.87 -27.51
CA CYS A 79 -5.77 14.10 -26.27
C CYS A 79 -4.62 13.09 -26.18
N THR A 80 -3.99 13.02 -25.01
CA THR A 80 -2.88 12.09 -24.72
C THR A 80 -3.12 11.41 -23.39
N ALA A 81 -2.79 10.12 -23.27
CA ALA A 81 -2.77 9.42 -21.98
C ALA A 81 -1.33 9.10 -21.56
N ARG A 82 -1.03 9.28 -20.27
CA ARG A 82 0.29 8.99 -19.65
C ARG A 82 0.08 8.49 -18.23
N THR A 83 1.08 7.77 -17.72
CA THR A 83 1.16 7.52 -16.27
C THR A 83 1.79 8.73 -15.56
N THR A 84 1.54 8.84 -14.25
CA THR A 84 2.16 9.88 -13.40
C THR A 84 3.68 9.87 -13.52
N HIS A 85 4.31 8.69 -13.45
CA HIS A 85 5.76 8.53 -13.61
C HIS A 85 6.25 8.98 -14.99
N SER A 86 5.56 8.59 -16.06
CA SER A 86 5.92 9.01 -17.43
C SER A 86 5.85 10.53 -17.59
N LEU A 87 4.83 11.18 -17.00
CA LEU A 87 4.68 12.63 -17.03
C LEU A 87 5.81 13.31 -16.25
N GLY A 88 6.06 12.86 -15.03
CA GLY A 88 7.10 13.41 -14.18
C GLY A 88 8.50 13.24 -14.77
N ASN A 89 8.82 12.06 -15.29
CA ASN A 89 10.11 11.79 -15.98
C ASN A 89 10.33 12.75 -17.16
N LEU A 90 9.28 13.06 -17.93
CA LEU A 90 9.40 14.04 -19.02
C LEU A 90 9.70 15.44 -18.49
N ILE A 91 9.11 15.84 -17.37
CA ILE A 91 9.39 17.15 -16.75
C ILE A 91 10.85 17.17 -16.26
N VAL A 92 11.30 16.12 -15.57
CA VAL A 92 12.68 16.00 -15.10
C VAL A 92 13.65 16.13 -16.28
N LYS A 93 13.50 15.30 -17.32
CA LYS A 93 14.39 15.30 -18.48
C LYS A 93 14.42 16.63 -19.25
N ARG A 94 13.30 17.35 -19.31
CA ARG A 94 13.22 18.66 -20.01
C ARG A 94 13.87 19.81 -19.22
N ASN A 95 14.06 19.64 -17.91
CA ASN A 95 14.67 20.67 -17.05
C ASN A 95 16.12 20.35 -16.70
N LEU A 96 16.44 19.08 -16.44
CA LEU A 96 17.73 18.67 -15.88
C LEU A 96 18.63 17.96 -16.91
N GLY A 97 18.09 17.58 -18.07
CA GLY A 97 18.84 16.92 -19.15
C GLY A 97 18.28 15.55 -19.54
N SER A 98 18.65 15.06 -20.74
CA SER A 98 18.16 13.78 -21.26
C SER A 98 18.92 12.57 -20.73
N ASP A 99 20.17 12.76 -20.28
CA ASP A 99 21.13 11.70 -19.97
C ASP A 99 21.05 11.21 -18.52
N ILE A 100 19.90 11.46 -17.87
CA ILE A 100 19.63 11.05 -16.50
C ILE A 100 19.45 9.53 -16.45
N GLU A 101 20.25 8.90 -15.59
CA GLU A 101 20.20 7.46 -15.34
C GLU A 101 19.04 7.11 -14.39
N LEU A 102 18.42 5.95 -14.62
CA LEU A 102 17.40 5.39 -13.74
C LEU A 102 18.02 4.26 -12.90
N ASP A 103 18.09 4.45 -11.59
CA ASP A 103 18.48 3.43 -10.61
C ASP A 103 17.40 3.33 -9.51
N GLU A 104 16.65 2.23 -9.51
CA GLU A 104 15.63 1.98 -8.48
C GLU A 104 16.22 1.86 -7.05
N TYR A 105 17.52 1.59 -6.94
CA TYR A 105 18.25 1.47 -5.68
C TYR A 105 19.00 2.73 -5.26
N LYS A 106 18.81 3.86 -5.93
CA LYS A 106 19.53 5.14 -5.68
C LYS A 106 19.67 5.44 -4.19
N TYR A 107 18.57 5.57 -3.47
CA TYR A 107 18.60 5.90 -2.03
C TYR A 107 19.09 4.74 -1.18
N ARG A 108 18.75 3.50 -1.53
CA ARG A 108 19.29 2.32 -0.85
C ARG A 108 20.81 2.26 -0.95
N ASN A 109 21.34 2.50 -2.13
CA ASN A 109 22.79 2.53 -2.37
C ASN A 109 23.47 3.68 -1.61
N TYR A 110 22.85 4.86 -1.57
CA TYR A 110 23.34 5.98 -0.81
C TYR A 110 23.37 5.69 0.69
N VAL A 111 22.28 5.22 1.28
CA VAL A 111 22.21 4.85 2.71
C VAL A 111 23.25 3.79 3.02
N LYS A 112 23.38 2.75 2.18
CA LYS A 112 24.35 1.67 2.37
C LYS A 112 25.81 2.16 2.34
N SER A 113 26.14 3.05 1.43
CA SER A 113 27.51 3.59 1.28
C SER A 113 27.89 4.55 2.41
N ASN A 114 26.92 5.21 3.03
CA ASN A 114 27.15 6.22 4.06
C ASN A 114 26.71 5.75 5.46
N ILE A 115 26.46 4.45 5.64
CA ILE A 115 25.88 3.92 6.88
C ILE A 115 26.73 4.24 8.11
N THR A 116 28.06 4.26 7.99
CA THR A 116 28.99 4.57 9.08
C THR A 116 28.84 6.03 9.55
N GLU A 117 28.65 6.98 8.64
CA GLU A 117 28.42 8.39 8.95
C GLU A 117 27.01 8.64 9.48
N LEU A 118 26.03 7.83 9.03
CA LEU A 118 24.64 7.96 9.38
C LEU A 118 24.27 7.27 10.71
N THR A 119 25.13 6.35 11.22
CA THR A 119 24.81 5.52 12.40
C THR A 119 25.73 5.78 13.62
N THR A 120 26.59 6.79 13.58
CA THR A 120 27.65 7.00 14.57
C THR A 120 27.21 7.44 15.98
N THR A 121 25.94 7.48 16.29
CA THR A 121 25.46 7.98 17.57
C THR A 121 25.58 6.99 18.74
N ASN A 122 25.72 5.67 18.55
CA ASN A 122 25.71 4.73 19.69
C ASN A 122 26.73 3.57 19.70
N GLY A 123 27.76 3.56 18.86
CA GLY A 123 28.94 2.66 19.05
C GLY A 123 28.67 1.13 19.03
N GLU A 124 27.45 0.66 18.82
CA GLU A 124 27.12 -0.75 18.79
C GLU A 124 27.40 -1.37 17.41
N ILE A 125 28.17 -2.46 17.41
CA ILE A 125 28.43 -3.25 16.19
C ILE A 125 27.15 -3.97 15.81
N LYS A 126 26.40 -3.43 14.83
CA LYS A 126 25.20 -4.06 14.28
C LYS A 126 25.59 -5.30 13.46
N THR A 127 24.79 -6.37 13.57
CA THR A 127 24.93 -7.52 12.68
C THR A 127 24.62 -7.10 11.24
N ARG A 128 25.15 -7.83 10.25
CA ARG A 128 24.85 -7.57 8.82
C ARG A 128 23.34 -7.50 8.54
N GLN A 129 22.59 -8.29 9.23
CA GLN A 129 21.14 -8.38 9.12
C GLN A 129 20.45 -7.12 9.66
N GLN A 130 20.83 -6.66 10.85
CA GLN A 130 20.34 -5.39 11.42
C GLN A 130 20.67 -4.19 10.53
N VAL A 131 21.80 -4.26 9.82
CA VAL A 131 22.18 -3.24 8.83
C VAL A 131 21.23 -3.25 7.62
N GLU A 132 20.92 -4.42 7.08
CA GLU A 132 20.00 -4.52 5.92
C GLU A 132 18.56 -4.09 6.30
N GLU A 133 18.09 -4.46 7.49
CA GLU A 133 16.79 -4.02 8.01
C GLU A 133 16.74 -2.50 8.25
N TYR A 134 17.80 -1.94 8.79
CA TYR A 134 17.93 -0.48 8.91
C TYR A 134 17.83 0.20 7.56
N ILE A 135 18.57 -0.29 6.54
CA ILE A 135 18.53 0.23 5.18
C ILE A 135 17.12 0.14 4.61
N ASP A 136 16.42 -0.98 4.80
CA ASP A 136 15.05 -1.18 4.32
C ASP A 136 14.07 -0.18 4.96
N ASN A 137 14.14 0.02 6.28
CA ASN A 137 13.27 0.92 7.00
C ASN A 137 13.52 2.40 6.64
N ILE A 138 14.78 2.81 6.56
CA ILE A 138 15.15 4.17 6.14
C ILE A 138 14.71 4.41 4.69
N THR A 139 14.98 3.48 3.76
CA THR A 139 14.59 3.62 2.35
C THR A 139 13.07 3.71 2.20
N LYS A 140 12.34 2.88 2.93
CA LYS A 140 10.87 2.92 2.97
C LYS A 140 10.37 4.28 3.47
N LEU A 141 10.95 4.81 4.53
CA LEU A 141 10.56 6.10 5.08
C LEU A 141 10.91 7.27 4.15
N ILE A 142 12.02 7.18 3.41
CA ILE A 142 12.37 8.15 2.35
C ILE A 142 11.27 8.21 1.29
N ASP A 143 10.74 7.05 0.85
CA ASP A 143 9.64 7.01 -0.12
C ASP A 143 8.37 7.67 0.42
N TYR A 144 7.98 7.32 1.66
CA TYR A 144 6.79 7.91 2.26
C TYR A 144 6.94 9.42 2.52
N ALA A 145 8.12 9.88 2.92
CA ALA A 145 8.40 11.30 3.10
C ALA A 145 8.25 12.07 1.77
N ARG A 146 8.75 11.52 0.66
CA ARG A 146 8.61 12.08 -0.70
C ARG A 146 7.17 12.09 -1.18
N PHE A 147 6.41 11.00 -0.96
CA PHE A 147 4.99 10.93 -1.34
C PHE A 147 4.13 11.95 -0.60
N ASN A 148 4.45 12.23 0.66
CA ASN A 148 3.73 13.18 1.49
C ASN A 148 4.32 14.60 1.47
N LEU A 149 5.40 14.84 0.72
CA LEU A 149 6.11 16.13 0.63
C LEU A 149 6.57 16.64 2.00
N ALA A 150 7.07 15.75 2.86
CA ALA A 150 7.59 16.11 4.17
C ALA A 150 8.79 17.06 4.04
N GLN A 151 8.79 18.14 4.82
CA GLN A 151 9.78 19.21 4.74
C GLN A 151 10.81 19.18 5.88
N ASN A 152 10.51 18.48 6.96
CA ASN A 152 11.34 18.44 8.16
C ASN A 152 11.23 17.10 8.90
N GLU A 153 12.15 16.87 9.85
CA GLU A 153 12.23 15.64 10.63
C GLU A 153 10.98 15.37 11.48
N LYS A 154 10.28 16.41 11.92
CA LYS A 154 9.03 16.26 12.68
C LYS A 154 7.93 15.64 11.81
N GLU A 155 7.73 16.16 10.61
CA GLU A 155 6.77 15.61 9.65
C GLU A 155 7.14 14.18 9.23
N ILE A 156 8.45 13.92 9.05
CA ILE A 156 8.97 12.57 8.76
C ILE A 156 8.66 11.62 9.93
N ASN A 157 8.82 12.07 11.18
CA ASN A 157 8.49 11.28 12.37
C ASN A 157 6.97 10.99 12.46
N GLU A 158 6.11 11.97 12.18
CA GLU A 158 4.66 11.78 12.12
C GLU A 158 4.27 10.72 11.08
N ILE A 159 4.91 10.74 9.91
CA ILE A 159 4.73 9.71 8.87
C ILE A 159 5.20 8.35 9.37
N ALA A 160 6.35 8.27 10.00
CA ALA A 160 6.86 7.02 10.56
C ALA A 160 5.94 6.44 11.63
N GLN A 161 5.33 7.29 12.47
CA GLN A 161 4.31 6.88 13.45
C GLN A 161 3.04 6.37 12.77
N LYS A 162 2.50 7.14 11.81
CA LYS A 162 1.28 6.79 11.06
C LYS A 162 1.39 5.40 10.42
N TYR A 163 2.55 5.06 9.88
CA TYR A 163 2.76 3.78 9.17
C TYR A 163 3.51 2.73 9.99
N SER A 164 3.65 2.94 11.29
CA SER A 164 4.33 2.02 12.22
C SER A 164 5.71 1.57 11.71
N ILE A 165 6.48 2.48 11.10
CA ILE A 165 7.84 2.18 10.65
C ILE A 165 8.78 2.25 11.86
N PRO A 166 9.57 1.20 12.16
CA PRO A 166 10.39 1.12 13.37
C PRO A 166 11.69 1.95 13.22
N VAL A 167 11.55 3.27 13.28
CA VAL A 167 12.66 4.23 13.25
C VAL A 167 12.56 5.18 14.43
N SER A 168 13.71 5.59 14.96
CA SER A 168 13.83 6.63 16.00
C SER A 168 13.74 8.03 15.39
N PHE A 169 13.65 9.07 16.23
CA PHE A 169 13.68 10.46 15.78
C PHE A 169 15.02 10.81 15.11
N ASP A 170 16.15 10.34 15.64
CA ASP A 170 17.47 10.55 15.04
C ASP A 170 17.56 9.93 13.62
N GLU A 171 16.91 8.79 13.42
CA GLU A 171 16.79 8.16 12.10
C GLU A 171 15.92 8.99 11.14
N CYS A 172 14.98 9.79 11.64
CA CYS A 172 14.24 10.76 10.82
C CYS A 172 15.14 11.90 10.32
N ILE A 173 16.12 12.33 11.10
CA ILE A 173 17.15 13.30 10.67
C ILE A 173 18.00 12.71 9.52
N VAL A 174 18.31 11.40 9.60
CA VAL A 174 19.00 10.69 8.50
C VAL A 174 18.16 10.72 7.22
N VAL A 175 16.86 10.45 7.33
CA VAL A 175 15.93 10.53 6.18
C VAL A 175 15.94 11.93 5.57
N GLN A 176 15.89 12.98 6.39
CA GLN A 176 15.96 14.35 5.89
C GLN A 176 17.26 14.64 5.14
N LYS A 177 18.42 14.21 5.68
CA LYS A 177 19.69 14.32 4.97
C LYS A 177 19.69 13.60 3.62
N CYS A 178 19.05 12.42 3.54
CA CYS A 178 18.89 11.69 2.29
C CYS A 178 18.02 12.45 1.28
N LEU A 179 16.94 13.12 1.73
CA LEU A 179 16.09 13.95 0.87
C LEU A 179 16.88 15.14 0.32
N GLU A 180 17.65 15.86 1.16
CA GLU A 180 18.49 16.98 0.72
C GLU A 180 19.56 16.51 -0.28
N TRP A 181 20.21 15.36 -0.01
CA TRP A 181 21.14 14.77 -0.96
C TRP A 181 20.46 14.46 -2.29
N GLY A 182 19.26 13.88 -2.27
CA GLY A 182 18.50 13.53 -3.48
C GLY A 182 18.14 14.74 -4.35
N LYS A 183 17.89 15.91 -3.75
CA LYS A 183 17.63 17.18 -4.45
C LYS A 183 18.84 17.67 -5.24
N THR A 184 20.04 17.42 -4.77
CA THR A 184 21.30 17.90 -5.37
C THR A 184 21.92 16.88 -6.32
N ASN A 185 21.63 15.57 -6.16
CA ASN A 185 22.17 14.48 -6.96
C ASN A 185 21.12 13.97 -7.94
N THR A 186 20.89 14.73 -9.00
CA THR A 186 19.82 14.49 -9.97
C THR A 186 20.27 13.80 -11.27
N GLU A 187 21.55 13.47 -11.40
CA GLU A 187 22.10 12.71 -12.53
C GLU A 187 21.59 11.26 -12.55
N ILE A 188 21.32 10.72 -11.36
CA ILE A 188 20.66 9.43 -11.15
C ILE A 188 19.34 9.69 -10.43
N ILE A 189 18.24 9.10 -10.90
CA ILE A 189 16.93 9.20 -10.28
C ILE A 189 16.32 7.82 -10.06
N ASP A 190 15.46 7.67 -9.05
CA ASP A 190 14.60 6.51 -8.90
C ASP A 190 13.17 6.78 -9.43
N TYR A 191 12.28 5.80 -9.30
CA TYR A 191 10.88 5.97 -9.73
C TYR A 191 10.14 7.05 -8.94
N THR A 192 10.38 7.17 -7.65
CA THR A 192 9.74 8.18 -6.80
C THR A 192 10.25 9.58 -7.13
N ASP A 193 11.53 9.73 -7.47
CA ASP A 193 12.12 10.99 -7.93
C ASP A 193 11.44 11.53 -9.20
N MET A 194 10.98 10.65 -10.08
CA MET A 194 10.24 11.09 -11.27
C MET A 194 9.02 11.94 -10.92
N ILE A 195 8.36 11.65 -9.78
CA ILE A 195 7.18 12.37 -9.33
C ILE A 195 7.58 13.52 -8.40
N TRP A 196 8.53 13.27 -7.50
CA TRP A 196 8.92 14.16 -6.42
C TRP A 196 9.76 15.36 -6.88
N LEU A 197 10.83 15.14 -7.65
CA LEU A 197 11.71 16.22 -8.10
C LEU A 197 10.98 17.33 -8.90
N PRO A 198 10.03 17.02 -9.81
CA PRO A 198 9.24 18.06 -10.44
C PRO A 198 8.50 18.99 -9.48
N VAL A 199 8.04 18.45 -8.35
CA VAL A 199 7.31 19.20 -7.33
C VAL A 199 8.28 19.93 -6.42
N GLU A 200 9.21 19.22 -5.84
CA GLU A 200 10.16 19.72 -4.84
C GLU A 200 11.10 20.80 -5.40
N LEU A 201 11.67 20.57 -6.56
CA LEU A 201 12.53 21.56 -7.24
C LEU A 201 11.75 22.57 -8.07
N MET A 202 10.41 22.60 -7.96
CA MET A 202 9.53 23.51 -8.71
C MET A 202 9.83 23.54 -10.22
N LEU A 203 10.18 22.39 -10.82
CA LEU A 203 10.51 22.28 -12.24
C LEU A 203 9.33 22.69 -13.12
N LYS A 204 9.62 23.37 -14.23
CA LYS A 204 8.58 23.84 -15.14
C LYS A 204 8.10 22.71 -16.07
N PRO A 205 6.79 22.52 -16.28
CA PRO A 205 6.27 21.53 -17.23
C PRO A 205 6.39 22.04 -18.68
N ILE A 206 7.63 22.22 -19.17
CA ILE A 206 7.95 22.79 -20.48
C ILE A 206 7.25 22.00 -21.58
N GLY A 207 6.29 22.62 -22.30
CA GLY A 207 5.51 21.97 -23.36
C GLY A 207 4.56 20.86 -22.89
N LEU A 208 4.36 20.72 -21.57
CA LEU A 208 3.50 19.73 -20.91
C LEU A 208 2.38 20.42 -20.12
N THR A 209 1.85 21.54 -20.63
CA THR A 209 0.67 22.20 -20.06
C THR A 209 -0.54 21.93 -20.93
N TYR A 210 -1.68 21.70 -20.28
CA TYR A 210 -2.91 21.24 -20.89
C TYR A 210 -4.08 22.13 -20.48
N ASP A 211 -5.04 22.27 -21.38
CA ASP A 211 -6.29 22.97 -21.11
C ASP A 211 -7.21 22.10 -20.22
N TRP A 212 -7.07 20.76 -20.34
CA TRP A 212 -7.78 19.78 -19.52
C TRP A 212 -6.82 18.70 -19.02
N VAL A 213 -6.92 18.40 -17.73
CA VAL A 213 -6.19 17.27 -17.13
C VAL A 213 -7.18 16.33 -16.43
N TYR A 214 -7.27 15.11 -16.89
CA TYR A 214 -8.00 14.04 -16.24
C TYR A 214 -7.06 13.23 -15.35
N PHE A 215 -7.49 12.92 -14.15
CA PHE A 215 -6.73 12.09 -13.21
C PHE A 215 -7.62 10.98 -12.67
N ASP A 216 -7.38 9.74 -13.14
CA ASP A 216 -8.15 8.55 -12.77
C ASP A 216 -7.55 7.87 -11.54
N GLU A 217 -8.40 7.14 -10.80
CA GLU A 217 -8.05 6.45 -9.54
C GLU A 217 -7.41 7.40 -8.51
N ALA A 218 -7.91 8.62 -8.42
CA ALA A 218 -7.34 9.66 -7.56
C ALA A 218 -7.35 9.31 -6.06
N GLN A 219 -8.14 8.32 -5.62
CA GLN A 219 -8.12 7.80 -4.26
C GLN A 219 -6.81 7.07 -3.89
N ASP A 220 -6.01 6.67 -4.89
CA ASP A 220 -4.69 6.06 -4.68
C ASP A 220 -3.53 7.05 -4.88
N ALA A 221 -3.85 8.32 -5.11
CA ALA A 221 -2.84 9.34 -5.34
C ALA A 221 -2.14 9.75 -4.04
N SER A 222 -0.82 9.94 -4.11
CA SER A 222 -0.06 10.67 -3.10
C SER A 222 -0.26 12.17 -3.25
N LEU A 223 -0.02 12.94 -2.19
CA LEU A 223 -0.03 14.40 -2.25
C LEU A 223 0.94 14.92 -3.32
N CYS A 224 2.12 14.29 -3.42
CA CYS A 224 3.11 14.61 -4.44
C CYS A 224 2.57 14.41 -5.87
N SER A 225 1.84 13.32 -6.14
CA SER A 225 1.20 13.06 -7.43
C SER A 225 0.16 14.12 -7.78
N ILE A 226 -0.62 14.57 -6.79
CA ILE A 226 -1.61 15.64 -6.97
C ILE A 226 -0.92 16.95 -7.34
N GLN A 227 0.12 17.33 -6.61
CA GLN A 227 0.86 18.57 -6.90
C GLN A 227 1.50 18.51 -8.30
N LEU A 228 1.98 17.34 -8.72
CA LEU A 228 2.55 17.14 -10.05
C LEU A 228 1.51 17.38 -11.16
N PHE A 229 0.31 16.80 -11.06
CA PHE A 229 -0.68 16.99 -12.13
C PHE A 229 -1.20 18.42 -12.16
N LEU A 230 -1.37 19.09 -11.01
CA LEU A 230 -1.79 20.49 -10.95
C LEU A 230 -0.81 21.42 -11.67
N LYS A 231 0.51 21.14 -11.59
CA LYS A 231 1.53 21.89 -12.34
C LYS A 231 1.34 21.82 -13.86
N CYS A 232 0.72 20.76 -14.36
CA CYS A 232 0.49 20.55 -15.78
C CYS A 232 -0.79 21.22 -16.30
N ILE A 233 -1.56 21.86 -15.44
CA ILE A 233 -2.75 22.63 -15.83
C ILE A 233 -2.31 24.02 -16.32
N LYS A 234 -2.73 24.38 -17.50
CA LYS A 234 -2.51 25.70 -18.09
C LYS A 234 -3.29 26.76 -17.30
N ARG A 235 -2.80 27.99 -17.28
CA ARG A 235 -3.55 29.09 -16.67
C ARG A 235 -4.95 29.21 -17.30
N GLY A 236 -6.00 29.09 -16.46
CA GLY A 236 -7.40 29.02 -16.90
C GLY A 236 -7.81 27.62 -17.40
N GLY A 237 -6.91 26.63 -17.36
CA GLY A 237 -7.25 25.24 -17.63
C GLY A 237 -8.06 24.61 -16.50
N ARG A 238 -8.54 23.41 -16.73
CA ARG A 238 -9.49 22.67 -15.87
C ARG A 238 -8.98 21.27 -15.59
N PHE A 239 -9.37 20.71 -14.45
CA PHE A 239 -9.17 19.29 -14.20
C PHE A 239 -10.48 18.53 -13.97
N VAL A 240 -10.41 17.26 -14.24
CA VAL A 240 -11.42 16.26 -13.89
C VAL A 240 -10.72 15.14 -13.11
N THR A 241 -11.02 15.01 -11.84
CA THR A 241 -10.54 13.89 -11.04
C THR A 241 -11.64 12.85 -10.89
N ILE A 242 -11.27 11.57 -10.99
CA ILE A 242 -12.19 10.46 -10.90
C ILE A 242 -11.69 9.52 -9.80
N LEU A 243 -12.55 9.20 -8.87
CA LEU A 243 -12.19 8.37 -7.73
C LEU A 243 -13.38 7.53 -7.23
N ASP A 244 -13.04 6.50 -6.48
CA ASP A 244 -13.95 5.77 -5.60
C ASP A 244 -13.31 5.69 -4.21
N GLU A 245 -13.73 6.53 -3.29
CA GLU A 245 -13.17 6.59 -1.93
C GLU A 245 -13.22 5.24 -1.20
N PHE A 246 -14.19 4.40 -1.56
CA PHE A 246 -14.33 3.06 -1.00
C PHE A 246 -13.45 2.00 -1.69
N GLN A 247 -12.72 2.38 -2.74
CA GLN A 247 -11.66 1.55 -3.33
C GLN A 247 -10.24 2.03 -2.94
N SER A 248 -10.12 2.94 -1.98
CA SER A 248 -8.84 3.31 -1.37
C SER A 248 -8.43 2.21 -0.39
N ILE A 249 -7.53 1.33 -0.85
CA ILE A 249 -7.00 0.19 -0.09
C ILE A 249 -5.46 0.16 -0.08
N ASN A 250 -4.82 1.19 -0.64
CA ASN A 250 -3.37 1.29 -0.78
C ASN A 250 -2.79 2.44 0.05
N GLN A 251 -3.40 2.77 1.19
CA GLN A 251 -2.92 3.88 2.04
C GLN A 251 -1.49 3.62 2.54
N PHE A 252 -1.13 2.37 2.80
CA PHE A 252 0.25 1.98 3.12
C PHE A 252 1.24 2.14 1.94
N ALA A 253 0.79 2.43 0.72
CA ALA A 253 1.63 2.75 -0.44
C ALA A 253 1.68 4.27 -0.73
N GLY A 254 1.38 5.11 0.27
CA GLY A 254 1.45 6.58 0.14
C GLY A 254 0.18 7.25 -0.36
N ALA A 255 -0.93 6.50 -0.57
CA ALA A 255 -2.23 7.11 -0.81
C ALA A 255 -2.68 7.87 0.45
N SER A 256 -3.13 9.11 0.30
CA SER A 256 -3.48 9.99 1.42
C SER A 256 -4.97 10.31 1.42
N GLU A 257 -5.63 10.17 2.59
CA GLU A 257 -6.98 10.73 2.78
C GLU A 257 -7.00 12.24 2.54
N ASP A 258 -5.90 12.91 2.88
CA ASP A 258 -5.72 14.34 2.66
C ASP A 258 -5.82 14.69 1.17
N ALA A 259 -5.46 13.76 0.27
CA ALA A 259 -5.56 13.92 -1.17
C ALA A 259 -7.01 14.10 -1.65
N TYR A 260 -7.93 13.29 -1.12
CA TYR A 260 -9.36 13.41 -1.45
C TYR A 260 -9.94 14.72 -0.93
N GLU A 261 -9.72 15.05 0.34
CA GLU A 261 -10.22 16.29 0.93
C GLU A 261 -9.60 17.51 0.26
N PHE A 262 -8.32 17.46 -0.12
CA PHE A 262 -7.67 18.52 -0.89
C PHE A 262 -8.37 18.74 -2.24
N LEU A 263 -8.65 17.69 -3.00
CA LEU A 263 -9.31 17.79 -4.32
C LEU A 263 -10.75 18.25 -4.21
N LYS A 264 -11.47 17.76 -3.21
CA LYS A 264 -12.88 18.14 -2.95
C LYS A 264 -13.01 19.61 -2.59
N ASN A 265 -12.09 20.12 -1.79
CA ASN A 265 -12.08 21.51 -1.34
C ASN A 265 -11.31 22.46 -2.29
N TYR A 266 -10.81 21.94 -3.42
CA TYR A 266 -10.10 22.77 -4.39
C TYR A 266 -11.05 23.82 -5.00
N PRO A 267 -10.61 25.09 -5.17
CA PRO A 267 -11.50 26.17 -5.62
C PRO A 267 -12.24 25.85 -6.92
N ASN A 268 -13.52 26.21 -6.96
CA ASN A 268 -14.40 26.02 -8.12
C ASN A 268 -14.52 24.56 -8.57
N THR A 269 -14.53 23.60 -7.65
CA THR A 269 -14.72 22.18 -7.95
C THR A 269 -16.19 21.80 -7.80
N THR A 270 -16.77 21.23 -8.86
CA THR A 270 -18.13 20.69 -8.88
C THR A 270 -18.06 19.17 -8.64
N LEU A 271 -18.90 18.67 -7.73
CA LEU A 271 -19.01 17.26 -7.41
C LEU A 271 -20.04 16.57 -8.32
N PHE A 272 -19.64 15.48 -8.94
CA PHE A 272 -20.50 14.57 -9.71
C PHE A 272 -20.49 13.17 -9.10
N GLU A 273 -21.61 12.48 -9.21
CA GLU A 273 -21.79 11.13 -8.70
C GLU A 273 -22.04 10.15 -9.85
N LEU A 274 -21.41 8.98 -9.82
CA LEU A 274 -21.71 7.85 -10.69
C LEU A 274 -22.07 6.64 -9.82
N PRO A 275 -23.32 6.53 -9.37
CA PRO A 275 -23.72 5.51 -8.40
C PRO A 275 -24.12 4.17 -9.02
N ILE A 276 -24.34 4.11 -10.36
CA ILE A 276 -24.90 2.94 -11.06
C ILE A 276 -23.78 2.00 -11.47
N SER A 277 -23.74 0.79 -10.91
CA SER A 277 -22.81 -0.27 -11.31
C SER A 277 -23.34 -1.01 -12.56
N TYR A 278 -22.50 -1.05 -13.59
CA TYR A 278 -22.72 -1.81 -14.82
C TYR A 278 -22.04 -3.20 -14.79
N ARG A 279 -21.35 -3.52 -13.70
CA ARG A 279 -20.58 -4.74 -13.53
C ARG A 279 -21.37 -5.83 -12.82
N CYS A 280 -21.88 -5.51 -11.63
CA CYS A 280 -22.36 -6.50 -10.69
C CYS A 280 -23.86 -6.74 -10.82
N ALA A 281 -24.26 -7.99 -10.59
CA ALA A 281 -25.65 -8.40 -10.46
C ALA A 281 -26.35 -7.74 -9.25
N LYS A 282 -27.68 -7.68 -9.27
CA LYS A 282 -28.51 -7.01 -8.26
C LYS A 282 -28.28 -7.51 -6.84
N SER A 283 -28.17 -8.85 -6.65
CA SER A 283 -27.93 -9.44 -5.32
C SER A 283 -26.58 -9.00 -4.74
N ILE A 284 -25.53 -8.92 -5.57
CA ILE A 284 -24.18 -8.50 -5.15
C ILE A 284 -24.19 -7.03 -4.73
N ILE A 285 -24.89 -6.17 -5.50
CA ILE A 285 -25.02 -4.74 -5.15
C ILE A 285 -25.81 -4.57 -3.85
N ARG A 286 -26.92 -5.31 -3.65
CA ARG A 286 -27.64 -5.28 -2.36
C ARG A 286 -26.76 -5.68 -1.19
N PHE A 287 -25.91 -6.69 -1.39
CA PHE A 287 -24.93 -7.11 -0.37
C PHE A 287 -23.89 -6.03 -0.11
N ALA A 288 -23.31 -5.43 -1.15
CA ALA A 288 -22.34 -4.36 -1.04
C ALA A 288 -22.88 -3.11 -0.33
N ASN A 289 -24.18 -2.81 -0.45
CA ASN A 289 -24.85 -1.70 0.26
C ASN A 289 -24.88 -1.86 1.79
N ASN A 290 -24.56 -3.03 2.35
CA ASN A 290 -24.35 -3.18 3.78
C ASN A 290 -23.07 -2.47 4.28
N PHE A 291 -22.12 -2.24 3.38
CA PHE A 291 -20.81 -1.67 3.67
C PHE A 291 -20.63 -0.27 3.09
N VAL A 292 -21.15 -0.05 1.88
CA VAL A 292 -21.07 1.22 1.16
C VAL A 292 -22.45 1.60 0.68
N LYS A 293 -22.92 2.76 1.13
CA LYS A 293 -24.23 3.29 0.74
C LYS A 293 -24.22 3.86 -0.70
N ASP A 294 -25.41 3.99 -1.27
CA ASP A 294 -25.65 4.70 -2.52
C ASP A 294 -24.94 4.10 -3.76
N ILE A 295 -24.81 2.75 -3.78
CA ILE A 295 -24.47 2.03 -5.00
C ILE A 295 -25.70 1.30 -5.51
N PHE A 296 -26.00 1.43 -6.80
CA PHE A 296 -27.17 0.85 -7.44
C PHE A 296 -26.74 -0.08 -8.57
N ALA A 297 -27.46 -1.19 -8.74
CA ALA A 297 -27.34 -1.98 -9.95
C ALA A 297 -28.11 -1.29 -11.09
N ARG A 298 -27.62 -1.43 -12.33
CA ARG A 298 -28.43 -0.99 -13.48
C ARG A 298 -29.76 -1.77 -13.51
N GLU A 299 -30.79 -1.17 -14.08
CA GLU A 299 -32.15 -1.69 -14.02
C GLU A 299 -32.28 -3.11 -14.62
N ASP A 300 -31.65 -3.32 -15.76
CA ASP A 300 -31.64 -4.60 -16.51
C ASP A 300 -30.53 -5.59 -16.05
N ALA A 301 -29.83 -5.31 -14.94
CA ALA A 301 -28.84 -6.24 -14.41
C ALA A 301 -29.51 -7.57 -13.99
N PRO A 302 -28.82 -8.72 -14.19
CA PRO A 302 -29.32 -10.00 -13.71
C PRO A 302 -29.43 -10.00 -12.19
N GLU A 303 -30.26 -10.92 -11.66
CA GLU A 303 -30.39 -11.04 -10.19
C GLU A 303 -29.08 -11.47 -9.54
N GLY A 304 -28.35 -12.44 -10.13
CA GLY A 304 -27.12 -12.99 -9.60
C GLY A 304 -27.35 -13.91 -8.40
N ILE A 305 -26.27 -14.52 -7.90
CA ILE A 305 -26.33 -15.51 -6.83
C ILE A 305 -25.25 -15.24 -5.79
N ILE A 306 -25.65 -15.30 -4.50
CA ILE A 306 -24.72 -15.32 -3.36
C ILE A 306 -24.89 -16.66 -2.65
N VAL A 307 -23.78 -17.36 -2.40
CA VAL A 307 -23.76 -18.68 -1.75
C VAL A 307 -22.84 -18.62 -0.53
N GLU A 308 -23.40 -18.82 0.65
CA GLU A 308 -22.65 -18.65 1.91
C GLU A 308 -21.74 -19.84 2.27
N ASN A 309 -22.08 -21.06 1.82
CA ASN A 309 -21.34 -22.27 2.16
C ASN A 309 -20.86 -22.97 0.90
N CYS A 310 -19.82 -22.44 0.27
CA CYS A 310 -19.16 -23.06 -0.86
C CYS A 310 -18.02 -23.98 -0.40
N HIS A 311 -17.75 -25.00 -1.21
CA HIS A 311 -16.63 -25.91 -1.01
C HIS A 311 -15.53 -25.69 -2.06
N VAL A 312 -14.29 -26.08 -1.75
CA VAL A 312 -13.18 -26.05 -2.71
C VAL A 312 -13.47 -26.85 -4.00
N ARG A 313 -14.35 -27.86 -3.94
CA ARG A 313 -14.78 -28.62 -5.12
C ARG A 313 -15.70 -27.84 -6.09
N ASP A 314 -16.26 -26.74 -5.62
CA ASP A 314 -17.18 -25.91 -6.43
C ASP A 314 -16.42 -24.93 -7.33
N ILE A 315 -15.11 -24.75 -7.09
CA ILE A 315 -14.22 -23.90 -7.86
C ILE A 315 -13.95 -24.54 -9.22
N LYS A 316 -14.05 -23.77 -10.29
CA LYS A 316 -13.83 -24.20 -11.68
C LYS A 316 -12.83 -23.29 -12.38
N GLU A 317 -12.27 -23.77 -13.48
CA GLU A 317 -11.43 -22.97 -14.36
C GLU A 317 -12.14 -21.69 -14.81
N GLY A 318 -11.45 -20.56 -14.76
CA GLY A 318 -11.99 -19.23 -15.03
C GLY A 318 -12.59 -18.51 -13.83
N ASP A 319 -12.77 -19.20 -12.71
CA ASP A 319 -13.20 -18.58 -11.46
C ASP A 319 -12.06 -17.79 -10.81
N MET A 320 -12.42 -16.83 -9.95
CA MET A 320 -11.49 -16.08 -9.13
C MET A 320 -11.72 -16.39 -7.66
N VAL A 321 -10.63 -16.60 -6.91
CA VAL A 321 -10.68 -16.75 -5.45
C VAL A 321 -9.89 -15.63 -4.81
N LEU A 322 -10.53 -14.91 -3.89
CA LEU A 322 -9.96 -13.79 -3.17
C LEU A 322 -9.79 -14.09 -1.69
N CYS A 323 -8.68 -13.68 -1.13
CA CYS A 323 -8.42 -13.74 0.30
C CYS A 323 -7.76 -12.44 0.79
N ARG A 324 -7.91 -12.13 2.08
CA ARG A 324 -7.26 -10.98 2.71
C ARG A 324 -5.74 -11.20 2.81
N SER A 325 -5.30 -12.41 3.15
CA SER A 325 -3.91 -12.78 3.39
C SER A 325 -3.39 -13.79 2.35
N LYS A 326 -2.06 -13.94 2.32
CA LYS A 326 -1.34 -14.77 1.32
C LYS A 326 -1.38 -16.26 1.68
N ALA A 327 -1.18 -16.59 2.95
CA ALA A 327 -1.01 -17.97 3.41
C ALA A 327 -2.21 -18.90 3.07
N PRO A 328 -3.49 -18.50 3.28
CA PRO A 328 -4.62 -19.33 2.88
C PRO A 328 -4.73 -19.53 1.35
N LEU A 329 -4.33 -18.54 0.54
CA LEU A 329 -4.30 -18.69 -0.92
C LEU A 329 -3.27 -19.72 -1.37
N ILE A 330 -2.11 -19.74 -0.73
CA ILE A 330 -1.05 -20.71 -1.01
C ILE A 330 -1.49 -22.12 -0.60
N ASN A 331 -2.13 -22.26 0.55
CA ASN A 331 -2.74 -23.54 0.96
C ASN A 331 -3.78 -24.01 -0.07
N LEU A 332 -4.64 -23.13 -0.54
CA LEU A 332 -5.62 -23.45 -1.57
C LEU A 332 -4.93 -23.85 -2.88
N TYR A 333 -3.89 -23.13 -3.29
CA TYR A 333 -3.10 -23.44 -4.47
C TYR A 333 -2.57 -24.89 -4.42
N VAL A 334 -1.90 -25.28 -3.34
CA VAL A 334 -1.40 -26.64 -3.15
C VAL A 334 -2.55 -27.66 -3.18
N LYS A 335 -3.68 -27.35 -2.58
CA LYS A 335 -4.87 -28.22 -2.55
C LYS A 335 -5.50 -28.41 -3.94
N LEU A 336 -5.58 -27.35 -4.75
CA LEU A 336 -6.10 -27.41 -6.11
C LEU A 336 -5.16 -28.19 -7.04
N LEU A 337 -3.85 -27.99 -6.93
CA LEU A 337 -2.86 -28.78 -7.67
C LEU A 337 -2.94 -30.28 -7.37
N ARG A 338 -3.14 -30.66 -6.09
CA ARG A 338 -3.36 -32.07 -5.72
C ARG A 338 -4.61 -32.68 -6.32
N LYS A 339 -5.58 -31.83 -6.74
CA LYS A 339 -6.83 -32.24 -7.41
C LYS A 339 -6.76 -32.10 -8.93
N ASN A 340 -5.58 -31.82 -9.50
CA ASN A 340 -5.33 -31.55 -10.92
C ASN A 340 -6.21 -30.40 -11.47
N VAL A 341 -6.47 -29.38 -10.66
CA VAL A 341 -7.14 -28.14 -11.08
C VAL A 341 -6.07 -27.10 -11.41
N ASN A 342 -6.06 -26.64 -12.66
CA ASN A 342 -5.15 -25.57 -13.05
C ASN A 342 -5.48 -24.27 -12.31
N CYS A 343 -4.49 -23.70 -11.65
CA CYS A 343 -4.63 -22.46 -10.92
C CYS A 343 -3.30 -21.69 -10.88
N TYR A 344 -3.39 -20.41 -10.65
CA TYR A 344 -2.23 -19.52 -10.52
C TYR A 344 -2.47 -18.46 -9.45
N ILE A 345 -1.38 -17.92 -8.87
CA ILE A 345 -1.46 -16.83 -7.91
C ILE A 345 -1.10 -15.52 -8.61
N LYS A 346 -2.02 -14.55 -8.58
CA LYS A 346 -1.81 -13.23 -9.17
C LYS A 346 -0.90 -12.38 -8.28
N GLY A 347 0.20 -11.88 -8.85
CA GLY A 347 1.14 -10.97 -8.18
C GLY A 347 2.58 -11.48 -8.19
N GLN A 348 3.32 -11.24 -9.28
CA GLN A 348 4.76 -11.56 -9.38
C GLN A 348 5.58 -10.92 -8.26
N ASP A 349 5.25 -9.69 -7.89
CA ASP A 349 5.87 -8.96 -6.80
C ASP A 349 5.72 -9.67 -5.44
N ILE A 350 4.63 -10.43 -5.22
CA ILE A 350 4.47 -11.25 -4.02
C ILE A 350 5.56 -12.32 -3.99
N GLY A 351 5.72 -13.06 -5.10
CA GLY A 351 6.77 -14.07 -5.21
C GLY A 351 8.17 -13.48 -5.07
N GLN A 352 8.44 -12.36 -5.73
CA GLN A 352 9.72 -11.65 -5.63
C GLN A 352 10.01 -11.16 -4.20
N ASN A 353 9.00 -10.66 -3.47
CA ASN A 353 9.18 -10.24 -2.09
C ASN A 353 9.47 -11.44 -1.17
N LEU A 354 8.78 -12.58 -1.37
CA LEU A 354 9.09 -13.80 -0.63
C LEU A 354 10.52 -14.30 -0.90
N ILE A 355 10.97 -14.23 -2.14
CA ILE A 355 12.35 -14.58 -2.52
C ILE A 355 13.36 -13.62 -1.86
N LYS A 356 13.11 -12.31 -1.89
CA LYS A 356 13.97 -11.31 -1.24
C LYS A 356 14.14 -11.57 0.26
N GLU A 357 13.07 -11.97 0.95
CA GLU A 357 13.18 -12.34 2.37
C GLU A 357 14.08 -13.58 2.59
N LEU A 358 13.97 -14.59 1.72
CA LEU A 358 14.82 -15.77 1.76
C LEU A 358 16.29 -15.45 1.44
N GLU A 359 16.54 -14.56 0.48
CA GLU A 359 17.89 -14.16 0.05
C GLU A 359 18.67 -13.40 1.13
N LYS A 360 17.98 -12.72 2.05
CA LYS A 360 18.60 -12.06 3.21
C LYS A 360 19.24 -13.07 4.18
N ILE A 361 18.78 -14.31 4.18
CA ILE A 361 19.24 -15.38 5.09
C ILE A 361 20.39 -16.15 4.46
N LYS A 362 21.47 -16.33 5.22
CA LYS A 362 22.67 -17.08 4.75
C LYS A 362 22.47 -18.58 4.74
N GLN A 363 21.72 -19.10 5.70
CA GLN A 363 21.44 -20.52 5.86
C GLN A 363 20.71 -21.06 4.62
N ASP A 364 20.97 -22.33 4.25
CA ASP A 364 20.26 -23.03 3.18
C ASP A 364 19.30 -24.09 3.74
N ASP A 365 19.62 -24.71 4.88
CA ASP A 365 18.70 -25.62 5.61
C ASP A 365 17.49 -24.83 6.11
N LEU A 366 16.30 -25.30 5.80
CA LEU A 366 15.07 -24.63 6.18
C LEU A 366 14.78 -24.66 7.68
N ALA A 367 15.15 -25.75 8.38
CA ALA A 367 14.89 -25.96 9.83
C ALA A 367 13.44 -25.59 10.22
N ARG A 368 12.46 -26.18 9.54
CA ARG A 368 11.02 -25.88 9.70
C ARG A 368 10.48 -26.11 11.10
N ASP A 369 11.04 -27.09 11.81
CA ASP A 369 10.61 -27.43 13.17
C ASP A 369 11.19 -26.50 14.24
N LEU A 370 12.01 -25.53 13.80
CA LEU A 370 12.72 -24.58 14.66
C LEU A 370 13.55 -25.30 15.76
N ASP A 371 14.19 -26.38 15.38
CA ASP A 371 14.97 -27.23 16.28
C ASP A 371 16.50 -27.01 16.19
N ARG A 372 16.94 -26.28 15.16
CA ARG A 372 18.32 -25.89 14.89
C ARG A 372 18.41 -24.62 14.09
N ASP A 373 19.58 -23.98 14.04
CA ASP A 373 19.80 -22.77 13.24
C ASP A 373 19.57 -23.04 11.75
N GLY A 374 18.64 -22.30 11.16
CA GLY A 374 18.26 -22.43 9.77
C GLY A 374 17.38 -21.26 9.30
N VAL A 375 16.85 -21.38 8.08
CA VAL A 375 16.12 -20.28 7.41
C VAL A 375 14.95 -19.78 8.27
N PHE A 376 14.07 -20.67 8.74
CA PHE A 376 12.88 -20.22 9.48
C PHE A 376 13.21 -19.67 10.87
N VAL A 377 14.22 -20.22 11.55
CA VAL A 377 14.70 -19.67 12.82
C VAL A 377 15.16 -18.22 12.62
N ARG A 378 15.89 -17.95 11.54
CA ARG A 378 16.38 -16.59 11.23
C ARG A 378 15.29 -15.65 10.77
N LEU A 379 14.29 -16.10 10.02
CA LEU A 379 13.14 -15.29 9.63
C LEU A 379 12.32 -14.87 10.86
N PHE A 380 12.08 -15.79 11.80
CA PHE A 380 11.39 -15.44 13.05
C PHE A 380 12.23 -14.56 13.97
N ASP A 381 13.55 -14.80 14.07
CA ASP A 381 14.46 -13.92 14.83
C ASP A 381 14.40 -12.47 14.33
N ASN A 382 14.34 -12.30 13.01
CA ASN A 382 14.15 -11.00 12.38
C ASN A 382 12.81 -10.36 12.75
N LEU A 383 11.74 -11.14 12.68
CA LEU A 383 10.40 -10.67 13.04
C LEU A 383 10.36 -10.16 14.48
N PHE A 384 10.93 -10.91 15.42
CA PHE A 384 10.97 -10.53 16.84
C PHE A 384 11.89 -9.34 17.09
N THR A 385 13.01 -9.23 16.38
CA THR A 385 13.91 -8.08 16.45
C THR A 385 13.18 -6.81 16.01
N GLU A 386 12.44 -6.84 14.90
CA GLU A 386 11.66 -5.71 14.42
C GLU A 386 10.51 -5.34 15.37
N ARG A 387 9.81 -6.32 15.94
CA ARG A 387 8.80 -6.07 16.96
C ARG A 387 9.40 -5.37 18.18
N ASN A 388 10.52 -5.89 18.70
CA ASN A 388 11.19 -5.30 19.85
C ASN A 388 11.66 -3.87 19.55
N LYS A 389 12.15 -3.61 18.33
CA LYS A 389 12.47 -2.27 17.88
C LYS A 389 11.25 -1.34 17.87
N LEU A 390 10.07 -1.80 17.42
CA LEU A 390 8.83 -1.03 17.50
C LEU A 390 8.45 -0.68 18.95
N MET A 391 8.54 -1.65 19.87
CA MET A 391 8.31 -1.41 21.29
C MET A 391 9.20 -0.27 21.82
N LEU A 392 10.48 -0.31 21.47
CA LEU A 392 11.47 0.63 21.96
C LEU A 392 11.37 2.02 21.32
N THR A 393 11.19 2.07 20.00
CA THR A 393 11.20 3.34 19.25
C THR A 393 9.85 4.06 19.27
N ARG A 394 8.74 3.33 19.52
CA ARG A 394 7.38 3.87 19.50
C ARG A 394 6.68 3.82 20.86
N GLY A 395 7.32 3.25 21.87
CA GLY A 395 6.73 3.08 23.19
C GLY A 395 5.51 2.15 23.22
N LEU A 396 5.38 1.26 22.23
CA LEU A 396 4.30 0.28 22.17
C LEU A 396 4.52 -0.81 23.21
N ASP A 397 3.45 -1.33 23.76
CA ASP A 397 3.54 -2.55 24.56
C ASP A 397 3.77 -3.80 23.68
N TYR A 398 3.93 -4.96 24.32
CA TYR A 398 4.21 -6.22 23.62
C TYR A 398 3.09 -6.62 22.65
N GLU A 399 1.83 -6.46 23.08
CA GLU A 399 0.66 -6.86 22.28
C GLU A 399 0.48 -5.93 21.09
N ASP A 400 0.49 -4.61 21.31
CA ASP A 400 0.32 -3.60 20.26
C ASP A 400 1.44 -3.68 19.21
N ALA A 401 2.68 -3.88 19.64
CA ALA A 401 3.80 -4.04 18.73
C ALA A 401 3.69 -5.34 17.91
N THR A 402 3.33 -6.46 18.57
CA THR A 402 3.17 -7.77 17.93
C THR A 402 2.03 -7.76 16.92
N LEU A 403 0.92 -7.13 17.25
CA LEU A 403 -0.29 -7.08 16.42
C LEU A 403 -0.28 -5.91 15.41
N SER A 404 0.78 -5.11 15.38
CA SER A 404 0.90 -4.03 14.40
C SER A 404 0.82 -4.55 12.96
N SER A 405 0.21 -3.77 12.06
CA SER A 405 0.09 -4.13 10.65
C SER A 405 1.43 -4.48 9.99
N TYR A 406 2.49 -3.79 10.40
CA TYR A 406 3.85 -4.04 9.94
C TYR A 406 4.39 -5.43 10.30
N ILE A 407 4.26 -5.84 11.57
CA ILE A 407 4.71 -7.15 12.04
C ILE A 407 3.83 -8.26 11.46
N MET A 408 2.53 -8.01 11.36
CA MET A 408 1.58 -8.99 10.83
C MET A 408 1.77 -9.27 9.34
N GLU A 409 2.17 -8.27 8.54
CA GLU A 409 2.51 -8.49 7.13
C GLU A 409 3.73 -9.40 6.97
N LYS A 410 4.76 -9.20 7.80
CA LYS A 410 5.96 -10.07 7.82
C LYS A 410 5.62 -11.49 8.29
N TYR A 411 4.79 -11.62 9.31
CA TYR A 411 4.34 -12.92 9.81
C TYR A 411 3.54 -13.70 8.75
N ASP A 412 2.63 -13.06 8.02
CA ASP A 412 1.89 -13.70 6.91
C ASP A 412 2.86 -14.19 5.81
N ALA A 413 3.92 -13.42 5.52
CA ALA A 413 4.94 -13.84 4.57
C ALA A 413 5.73 -15.07 5.05
N ILE A 414 6.12 -15.13 6.32
CA ILE A 414 6.81 -16.30 6.90
C ILE A 414 5.91 -17.54 6.84
N ASN A 415 4.63 -17.41 7.22
CA ASN A 415 3.67 -18.50 7.14
C ASN A 415 3.48 -19.00 5.70
N ALA A 416 3.42 -18.10 4.74
CA ALA A 416 3.37 -18.44 3.32
C ALA A 416 4.60 -19.29 2.90
N LEU A 417 5.79 -18.88 3.32
CA LEU A 417 7.03 -19.60 3.07
C LEU A 417 7.04 -20.98 3.75
N MET A 418 6.57 -21.09 4.99
CA MET A 418 6.46 -22.37 5.69
C MET A 418 5.60 -23.36 4.91
N ILE A 419 4.44 -22.94 4.42
CA ILE A 419 3.52 -23.77 3.63
C ILE A 419 4.18 -24.22 2.31
N LEU A 420 4.80 -23.28 1.59
CA LEU A 420 5.49 -23.58 0.32
C LEU A 420 6.67 -24.53 0.52
N SER A 421 7.29 -24.50 1.69
CA SER A 421 8.46 -25.29 2.02
C SER A 421 8.18 -26.76 2.36
N GLU A 422 6.91 -27.18 2.52
CA GLU A 422 6.56 -28.54 3.03
C GLU A 422 7.27 -29.71 2.32
N ARG A 423 7.66 -29.54 1.06
CA ARG A 423 8.28 -30.58 0.22
C ARG A 423 9.76 -30.36 -0.05
N TYR A 424 10.35 -29.32 0.50
CA TYR A 424 11.73 -28.92 0.23
C TYR A 424 12.54 -28.88 1.51
N ASN A 425 13.84 -29.08 1.39
CA ASN A 425 14.76 -29.05 2.52
C ASN A 425 15.76 -27.90 2.42
N SER A 426 15.92 -27.32 1.23
CA SER A 426 16.84 -26.21 1.02
C SER A 426 16.13 -24.94 0.55
N LYS A 427 16.71 -23.81 0.89
CA LYS A 427 16.26 -22.48 0.46
C LYS A 427 16.24 -22.34 -1.07
N ASN A 428 17.27 -22.89 -1.75
CA ASN A 428 17.37 -22.78 -3.20
C ASN A 428 16.25 -23.55 -3.91
N GLU A 429 15.87 -24.73 -3.44
CA GLU A 429 14.74 -25.49 -3.97
C GLU A 429 13.43 -24.71 -3.79
N LEU A 430 13.25 -24.09 -2.62
CA LEU A 430 12.07 -23.26 -2.31
C LEU A 430 12.00 -22.02 -3.22
N ILE A 431 13.11 -21.34 -3.45
CA ILE A 431 13.17 -20.17 -4.36
C ILE A 431 12.76 -20.58 -5.78
N ASN A 432 13.30 -21.66 -6.32
CA ASN A 432 12.94 -22.14 -7.64
C ASN A 432 11.44 -22.44 -7.75
N HIS A 433 10.89 -23.08 -6.73
CA HIS A 433 9.45 -23.38 -6.68
C HIS A 433 8.60 -22.10 -6.65
N ILE A 434 8.97 -21.11 -5.84
CA ILE A 434 8.27 -19.82 -5.79
C ILE A 434 8.29 -19.14 -7.18
N GLN A 435 9.43 -19.15 -7.88
CA GLN A 435 9.53 -18.60 -9.23
C GLN A 435 8.58 -19.27 -10.23
N GLU A 436 8.33 -20.57 -10.09
CA GLU A 436 7.40 -21.31 -10.94
C GLU A 436 5.94 -20.97 -10.66
N ILE A 437 5.55 -20.87 -9.38
CA ILE A 437 4.16 -20.59 -8.96
C ILE A 437 3.68 -19.22 -9.44
N PHE A 438 4.56 -18.23 -9.42
CA PHE A 438 4.22 -16.84 -9.70
C PHE A 438 4.49 -16.43 -11.16
N LYS A 439 4.68 -17.36 -12.09
CA LYS A 439 4.74 -17.07 -13.53
C LYS A 439 3.38 -16.58 -14.05
N GLU A 440 3.41 -15.57 -14.92
CA GLU A 440 2.18 -14.90 -15.43
C GLU A 440 1.44 -15.64 -16.55
N ASP A 441 1.87 -16.81 -16.99
CA ASP A 441 1.20 -17.56 -18.06
C ASP A 441 0.06 -18.41 -17.50
N SER A 442 -1.12 -17.84 -17.48
CA SER A 442 -2.17 -18.29 -16.57
C SER A 442 -3.50 -18.57 -17.25
N LYS A 443 -3.72 -19.83 -17.55
CA LYS A 443 -5.05 -20.39 -17.71
C LYS A 443 -5.41 -21.13 -16.42
N GLY A 444 -6.66 -21.02 -15.96
CA GLY A 444 -7.12 -21.72 -14.77
C GLY A 444 -7.82 -20.81 -13.76
N VAL A 445 -7.85 -21.25 -12.52
CA VAL A 445 -8.41 -20.50 -11.39
C VAL A 445 -7.44 -19.38 -10.98
N CYS A 446 -7.94 -18.15 -10.94
CA CYS A 446 -7.16 -17.01 -10.45
C CYS A 446 -7.23 -16.91 -8.93
N LEU A 447 -6.14 -17.15 -8.24
CA LEU A 447 -6.00 -16.92 -6.80
C LEU A 447 -5.36 -15.56 -6.59
N SER A 448 -5.96 -14.68 -5.78
CA SER A 448 -5.44 -13.33 -5.59
C SER A 448 -5.72 -12.80 -4.18
N THR A 449 -4.80 -12.00 -3.64
CA THR A 449 -5.19 -11.15 -2.52
C THR A 449 -6.17 -10.08 -3.00
N VAL A 450 -7.04 -9.58 -2.11
CA VAL A 450 -7.98 -8.53 -2.46
C VAL A 450 -7.27 -7.30 -3.01
N HIS A 451 -6.10 -6.94 -2.46
CA HIS A 451 -5.29 -5.82 -2.91
C HIS A 451 -4.85 -5.97 -4.39
N LYS A 452 -4.37 -7.15 -4.76
CA LYS A 452 -3.93 -7.45 -6.14
C LYS A 452 -5.09 -7.67 -7.12
N ALA A 453 -6.27 -7.97 -6.61
CA ALA A 453 -7.50 -8.09 -7.41
C ALA A 453 -8.14 -6.74 -7.75
N LYS A 454 -7.63 -5.62 -7.21
CA LYS A 454 -8.12 -4.30 -7.59
C LYS A 454 -7.96 -4.10 -9.11
N GLY A 455 -9.03 -3.67 -9.77
CA GLY A 455 -9.08 -3.58 -11.25
C GLY A 455 -9.47 -4.86 -11.98
N LEU A 456 -9.39 -6.04 -11.33
CA LEU A 456 -9.85 -7.31 -11.91
C LEU A 456 -11.36 -7.52 -11.70
N GLU A 457 -11.93 -8.45 -12.44
CA GLU A 457 -13.33 -8.88 -12.32
C GLU A 457 -13.50 -10.29 -12.90
N SER A 458 -14.43 -11.07 -12.37
CA SER A 458 -14.76 -12.41 -12.88
C SER A 458 -16.26 -12.65 -12.81
N GLU A 459 -16.77 -13.58 -13.65
CA GLU A 459 -18.18 -14.02 -13.59
C GLU A 459 -18.49 -14.61 -12.21
N ASN A 460 -17.59 -15.46 -11.70
CA ASN A 460 -17.72 -16.09 -10.39
C ASN A 460 -16.52 -15.71 -9.51
N VAL A 461 -16.78 -15.23 -8.32
CA VAL A 461 -15.77 -14.91 -7.32
C VAL A 461 -16.07 -15.64 -6.03
N TYR A 462 -15.08 -16.29 -5.49
CA TYR A 462 -15.13 -16.93 -4.17
C TYR A 462 -14.29 -16.15 -3.18
N ILE A 463 -14.85 -15.83 -2.03
CA ILE A 463 -14.18 -15.20 -0.92
C ILE A 463 -13.74 -16.28 0.06
N LEU A 464 -12.44 -16.44 0.17
CA LEU A 464 -11.80 -17.40 1.07
C LEU A 464 -11.56 -16.74 2.42
N CYS A 465 -11.88 -17.44 3.51
CA CYS A 465 -11.68 -16.94 4.88
C CYS A 465 -12.35 -15.57 5.12
N ASN A 466 -13.62 -15.44 4.75
CA ASN A 466 -14.36 -14.17 4.89
C ASN A 466 -14.38 -13.62 6.33
N SER A 467 -14.27 -14.49 7.34
CA SER A 467 -14.18 -14.12 8.76
C SER A 467 -12.90 -13.34 9.12
N SER A 468 -11.88 -13.36 8.24
CA SER A 468 -10.69 -12.52 8.37
C SER A 468 -10.90 -11.08 7.88
N MET A 469 -12.09 -10.74 7.39
CA MET A 469 -12.45 -9.40 6.93
C MET A 469 -13.72 -8.90 7.64
N PRO A 470 -13.71 -7.72 8.29
CA PRO A 470 -12.55 -6.84 8.48
C PRO A 470 -11.52 -7.47 9.42
N SER A 471 -10.24 -7.12 9.24
CA SER A 471 -9.19 -7.55 10.15
C SER A 471 -9.47 -7.04 11.56
N LYS A 472 -9.40 -7.93 12.55
CA LYS A 472 -9.52 -7.57 13.98
C LYS A 472 -8.31 -6.79 14.48
N LEU A 473 -7.23 -6.77 13.70
CA LEU A 473 -5.97 -6.09 14.00
C LEU A 473 -6.01 -4.59 13.63
N ALA A 474 -7.05 -4.13 12.94
CA ALA A 474 -7.24 -2.73 12.61
C ALA A 474 -7.63 -1.94 13.87
N VAL A 475 -6.68 -1.21 14.45
CA VAL A 475 -6.86 -0.45 15.69
C VAL A 475 -7.31 0.97 15.39
N HIS A 476 -6.59 1.66 14.47
CA HIS A 476 -6.87 3.03 14.10
C HIS A 476 -8.13 3.16 13.21
N ASP A 477 -8.81 4.28 13.27
CA ASP A 477 -10.04 4.49 12.50
C ASP A 477 -9.80 4.44 10.98
N TRP A 478 -8.66 4.92 10.50
CA TRP A 478 -8.27 4.80 9.09
C TRP A 478 -8.04 3.34 8.67
N GLU A 479 -7.45 2.50 9.54
CA GLU A 479 -7.29 1.05 9.28
C GLU A 479 -8.64 0.36 9.21
N LYS A 480 -9.55 0.66 10.15
CA LYS A 480 -10.92 0.13 10.15
C LYS A 480 -11.69 0.52 8.88
N GLN A 481 -11.51 1.77 8.42
CA GLN A 481 -12.11 2.20 7.16
C GLN A 481 -11.49 1.50 5.97
N GLN A 482 -10.16 1.33 5.95
CA GLN A 482 -9.47 0.59 4.90
C GLN A 482 -9.93 -0.88 4.84
N GLU A 483 -10.14 -1.55 5.97
CA GLU A 483 -10.68 -2.93 5.99
C GLU A 483 -12.10 -3.01 5.41
N LYS A 484 -12.97 -2.02 5.69
CA LYS A 484 -14.28 -1.93 5.02
C LYS A 484 -14.15 -1.74 3.51
N ASN A 485 -13.19 -0.94 3.08
CA ASN A 485 -12.88 -0.74 1.68
C ASN A 485 -12.38 -2.04 1.01
N ILE A 486 -11.54 -2.80 1.71
CA ILE A 486 -11.06 -4.12 1.25
C ILE A 486 -12.24 -5.08 1.04
N MET A 487 -13.21 -5.14 1.96
CA MET A 487 -14.43 -5.93 1.81
C MET A 487 -15.23 -5.47 0.58
N TYR A 488 -15.44 -4.17 0.43
CA TYR A 488 -16.15 -3.62 -0.72
C TYR A 488 -15.46 -3.94 -2.05
N VAL A 489 -14.13 -3.81 -2.11
CA VAL A 489 -13.36 -4.21 -3.30
C VAL A 489 -13.55 -5.69 -3.57
N ALA A 490 -13.40 -6.57 -2.57
CA ALA A 490 -13.53 -8.01 -2.74
C ALA A 490 -14.89 -8.40 -3.33
N TYR A 491 -15.97 -7.91 -2.74
CA TYR A 491 -17.34 -8.28 -3.13
C TYR A 491 -17.70 -7.74 -4.51
N THR A 492 -17.24 -6.56 -4.87
CA THR A 492 -17.53 -5.94 -6.17
C THR A 492 -16.65 -6.43 -7.33
N ARG A 493 -15.82 -7.47 -7.12
CA ARG A 493 -15.12 -8.17 -8.22
C ARG A 493 -16.01 -9.15 -8.95
N ALA A 494 -17.05 -9.65 -8.30
CA ALA A 494 -17.99 -10.59 -8.87
C ALA A 494 -18.99 -9.90 -9.83
N LYS A 495 -19.18 -10.49 -11.02
CA LYS A 495 -20.20 -10.03 -11.96
C LYS A 495 -21.54 -10.68 -11.64
N ASN A 496 -21.58 -12.00 -11.52
CA ASN A 496 -22.83 -12.76 -11.45
C ASN A 496 -22.95 -13.65 -10.21
N LYS A 497 -21.87 -14.33 -9.80
CA LYS A 497 -21.88 -15.21 -8.63
C LYS A 497 -20.81 -14.79 -7.63
N MET A 498 -21.20 -14.69 -6.36
CA MET A 498 -20.30 -14.57 -5.22
C MET A 498 -20.51 -15.75 -4.27
N GLY A 499 -19.41 -16.42 -3.87
CA GLY A 499 -19.44 -17.55 -2.96
C GLY A 499 -18.49 -17.34 -1.78
N PHE A 500 -18.83 -17.89 -0.62
CA PHE A 500 -17.96 -17.86 0.56
C PHE A 500 -17.44 -19.25 0.87
N ILE A 501 -16.12 -19.41 0.95
CA ILE A 501 -15.46 -20.67 1.29
C ILE A 501 -14.95 -20.55 2.74
N SER A 502 -15.44 -21.48 3.58
CA SER A 502 -15.06 -21.52 4.99
C SER A 502 -13.58 -21.92 5.15
N GLU A 503 -12.97 -21.38 6.17
CA GLU A 503 -11.63 -21.74 6.64
C GLU A 503 -11.47 -23.23 6.95
N LYS A 504 -12.54 -23.87 7.41
CA LYS A 504 -12.56 -25.33 7.68
C LYS A 504 -12.24 -26.16 6.44
N GLU A 505 -12.46 -25.61 5.25
CA GLU A 505 -12.11 -26.21 3.96
C GLU A 505 -10.61 -26.19 3.70
N ILE A 506 -9.91 -25.25 4.31
CA ILE A 506 -8.46 -25.11 4.21
C ILE A 506 -7.98 -25.07 5.66
N LYS A 507 -7.38 -26.14 6.15
CA LYS A 507 -6.78 -26.09 7.50
C LYS A 507 -5.76 -24.95 7.51
N PRO A 508 -5.98 -23.90 8.29
CA PRO A 508 -5.07 -22.79 8.37
C PRO A 508 -3.96 -23.14 9.35
N SER A 509 -2.75 -23.32 8.86
CA SER A 509 -1.60 -22.88 9.62
C SER A 509 -1.57 -21.36 9.41
N GLY A 510 -1.86 -20.59 10.46
CA GLY A 510 -1.78 -19.12 10.42
C GLY A 510 -2.97 -18.38 9.83
N SER A 511 -4.22 -18.80 10.07
CA SER A 511 -5.36 -17.93 9.83
C SER A 511 -5.49 -16.94 10.99
N LEU A 512 -5.10 -15.71 10.71
CA LEU A 512 -5.04 -14.54 11.58
C LEU A 512 -6.43 -14.09 12.06
N GLN A 513 -7.11 -14.86 12.93
CA GLN A 513 -8.49 -14.55 13.28
C GLN A 513 -8.68 -14.01 14.69
N ASP A 514 -7.94 -14.58 15.62
CA ASP A 514 -8.01 -14.14 17.01
C ASP A 514 -6.66 -13.57 17.45
N PRO A 515 -6.62 -12.31 17.89
CA PRO A 515 -5.39 -11.71 18.42
C PRO A 515 -4.73 -12.56 19.51
N SER A 516 -5.51 -13.20 20.37
CA SER A 516 -4.98 -14.04 21.45
C SER A 516 -4.33 -15.32 20.94
N GLU A 517 -4.86 -15.92 19.87
CA GLU A 517 -4.26 -17.09 19.22
C GLU A 517 -2.92 -16.72 18.56
N ILE A 518 -2.87 -15.57 17.88
CA ILE A 518 -1.65 -15.07 17.24
C ILE A 518 -0.57 -14.82 18.30
N LEU A 519 -0.92 -14.11 19.37
CA LEU A 519 0.02 -13.82 20.47
C LEU A 519 0.57 -15.12 21.08
N THR A 520 -0.30 -16.10 21.30
CA THR A 520 0.10 -17.42 21.83
C THR A 520 1.04 -18.16 20.88
N GLU A 521 0.74 -18.15 19.59
CA GLU A 521 1.54 -18.81 18.56
C GLU A 521 2.91 -18.13 18.40
N LEU A 522 2.95 -16.81 18.33
CA LEU A 522 4.20 -16.05 18.22
C LEU A 522 5.06 -16.17 19.47
N ALA A 523 4.48 -16.16 20.66
CA ALA A 523 5.20 -16.42 21.90
C ALA A 523 5.82 -17.85 21.95
N TYR A 524 5.12 -18.83 21.38
CA TYR A 524 5.67 -20.18 21.23
C TYR A 524 6.86 -20.22 20.27
N TYR A 525 6.75 -19.56 19.10
CA TYR A 525 7.87 -19.49 18.15
C TYR A 525 9.06 -18.70 18.72
N GLU A 526 8.81 -17.62 19.45
CA GLU A 526 9.86 -16.82 20.07
C GLU A 526 10.69 -17.65 21.05
N ARG A 527 10.03 -18.41 21.92
CA ARG A 527 10.73 -19.30 22.86
C ARG A 527 11.61 -20.31 22.12
N LYS A 528 11.09 -20.97 21.08
CA LYS A 528 11.88 -21.94 20.29
C LYS A 528 13.09 -21.28 19.62
N VAL A 529 12.90 -20.12 19.02
CA VAL A 529 13.97 -19.37 18.35
C VAL A 529 15.05 -18.94 19.36
N CYS A 530 14.62 -18.45 20.50
CA CYS A 530 15.53 -18.05 21.58
C CYS A 530 16.32 -19.23 22.14
N ASP A 531 15.69 -20.38 22.34
CA ASP A 531 16.36 -21.59 22.78
C ASP A 531 17.46 -22.04 21.80
N VAL A 532 17.18 -21.99 20.48
CA VAL A 532 18.15 -22.37 19.43
C VAL A 532 19.30 -21.35 19.34
N LEU A 533 19.01 -20.07 19.50
CA LEU A 533 20.00 -19.00 19.32
C LEU A 533 20.72 -18.60 20.62
N GLY A 534 20.34 -19.19 21.76
CA GLY A 534 20.91 -18.83 23.07
C GLY A 534 20.54 -17.41 23.51
N LYS A 535 19.32 -16.95 23.19
CA LYS A 535 18.78 -15.64 23.56
C LYS A 535 17.71 -15.78 24.64
N GLU A 536 17.41 -14.68 25.34
CA GLU A 536 16.24 -14.61 26.24
C GLU A 536 15.03 -14.05 25.48
N PRO A 537 13.82 -14.65 25.65
CA PRO A 537 12.60 -14.11 25.11
C PRO A 537 12.22 -12.78 25.75
N MET A 538 11.64 -11.85 25.00
CA MET A 538 11.25 -10.52 25.48
C MET A 538 10.22 -10.57 26.61
N GLU A 539 9.36 -11.58 26.65
CA GLU A 539 8.39 -11.79 27.75
C GLU A 539 9.05 -11.98 29.14
N LYS A 540 10.34 -12.34 29.16
CA LYS A 540 11.08 -12.57 30.39
C LYS A 540 11.97 -11.39 30.79
N MET A 541 12.08 -10.34 29.95
CA MET A 541 12.81 -9.15 30.34
C MET A 541 12.10 -8.47 31.52
N GLU A 542 12.81 -8.34 32.62
CA GLU A 542 12.27 -7.69 33.81
C GLU A 542 11.81 -6.27 33.49
N SER A 543 10.69 -5.85 34.09
CA SER A 543 10.13 -4.51 33.93
C SER A 543 11.14 -3.37 34.19
N ILE A 544 12.16 -3.64 34.96
CA ILE A 544 13.27 -2.74 35.31
C ILE A 544 14.16 -2.43 34.09
N GLU A 545 14.51 -3.40 33.25
CA GLU A 545 15.35 -3.18 32.06
C GLU A 545 14.58 -2.41 30.99
N LEU A 546 13.31 -2.73 30.78
CA LEU A 546 12.43 -1.98 29.90
C LEU A 546 12.26 -0.53 30.38
N THR A 547 12.14 -0.34 31.68
CA THR A 547 12.03 0.99 32.33
C THR A 547 13.34 1.80 32.21
N ARG A 548 14.50 1.16 32.40
CA ARG A 548 15.82 1.81 32.19
C ARG A 548 16.00 2.27 30.75
N PHE A 549 15.57 1.46 29.78
CA PHE A 549 15.66 1.82 28.37
C PHE A 549 14.72 2.97 28.00
N LYS A 550 13.47 2.97 28.50
CA LYS A 550 12.53 4.10 28.34
C LYS A 550 13.10 5.39 28.90
N LEU A 551 13.70 5.35 30.08
CA LEU A 551 14.34 6.50 30.73
C LEU A 551 15.56 7.04 29.95
N GLN A 552 16.38 6.17 29.36
CA GLN A 552 17.50 6.60 28.53
C GLN A 552 17.04 7.35 27.27
N ASN A 553 15.97 6.87 26.63
CA ASN A 553 15.41 7.54 25.45
C ASN A 553 14.72 8.87 25.79
N ILE A 554 14.02 8.96 26.93
CA ILE A 554 13.38 10.21 27.38
C ILE A 554 14.46 11.26 27.71
N LYS A 555 15.55 10.89 28.41
CA LYS A 555 16.66 11.79 28.69
C LYS A 555 17.36 12.31 27.43
N GLN A 556 17.50 11.48 26.40
CA GLN A 556 18.04 11.92 25.11
C GLN A 556 17.16 12.95 24.42
N ILE A 557 15.83 12.79 24.49
CA ILE A 557 14.85 13.75 23.94
C ILE A 557 14.89 15.06 24.71
N GLU A 558 15.00 15.02 26.03
CA GLU A 558 15.10 16.22 26.88
C GLU A 558 16.41 16.99 26.69
N ASP A 559 17.53 16.30 26.46
CA ASP A 559 18.82 16.95 26.21
C ASP A 559 18.87 17.65 24.85
N LEU A 560 18.18 17.11 23.82
CA LEU A 560 18.01 17.75 22.52
C LEU A 560 17.18 19.05 22.60
N HIS A 561 16.22 19.14 23.53
CA HIS A 561 15.42 20.37 23.75
C HIS A 561 16.13 21.44 24.59
N LYS A 562 17.22 21.13 25.28
CA LYS A 562 17.98 22.11 26.07
C LYS A 562 18.92 22.98 25.25
N ASP A 563 19.30 22.56 24.05
CA ASP A 563 20.23 23.33 23.18
C ASP A 563 19.51 24.35 22.28
N ASP A 564 18.17 24.31 22.17
CA ASP A 564 17.39 25.31 21.45
C ASP A 564 16.91 26.42 22.39
N ASN A 565 17.69 27.48 22.52
CA ASN A 565 17.30 28.72 23.21
C ASN A 565 16.18 29.44 22.44
N VAL A 566 15.08 29.68 23.18
CA VAL A 566 14.07 30.74 22.98
C VAL A 566 13.02 30.51 21.92
N VAL A 567 11.92 29.86 22.30
CA VAL A 567 10.55 30.32 21.98
C VAL A 567 9.63 29.99 23.17
N HIS A 568 8.94 30.99 23.70
CA HIS A 568 7.89 30.80 24.69
C HIS A 568 6.83 29.85 24.16
N ILE A 569 6.71 28.67 24.77
CA ILE A 569 5.59 27.75 24.56
C ILE A 569 4.78 27.77 25.84
N GLU A 570 3.51 28.10 25.71
CA GLU A 570 2.51 27.97 26.78
C GLU A 570 2.53 26.54 27.32
N GLU A 571 2.48 26.44 28.63
CA GLU A 571 2.55 25.21 29.41
C GLU A 571 1.54 24.16 28.93
N ASN A 572 2.04 23.09 28.34
CA ASN A 572 1.26 21.89 28.11
C ASN A 572 1.41 20.95 29.32
N ASN A 573 0.32 20.62 29.98
CA ASN A 573 0.23 19.75 31.16
C ASN A 573 0.89 18.36 30.99
N ALA A 574 1.17 17.92 29.75
CA ALA A 574 1.83 16.66 29.46
C ALA A 574 3.33 16.60 29.87
N ILE A 575 4.01 17.74 30.00
CA ILE A 575 5.43 17.76 30.41
C ILE A 575 5.54 17.60 31.94
N THR A 576 4.59 18.12 32.69
CA THR A 576 4.56 18.02 34.16
C THR A 576 4.31 16.58 34.63
N GLU A 577 3.44 15.84 33.96
CA GLU A 577 3.21 14.41 34.26
C GLU A 577 4.43 13.53 34.00
N ASN A 578 5.26 13.86 32.99
CA ASN A 578 6.46 13.09 32.69
C ASN A 578 7.61 13.31 33.71
N VAL A 579 7.72 14.51 34.30
CA VAL A 579 8.73 14.80 35.32
C VAL A 579 8.43 14.07 36.62
N ASP A 580 7.16 13.96 37.00
CA ASP A 580 6.74 13.20 38.19
C ASP A 580 6.96 11.70 37.99
N LEU A 581 6.71 11.19 36.80
CA LEU A 581 6.94 9.78 36.44
C LEU A 581 8.45 9.43 36.48
N ILE A 582 9.33 10.33 36.03
CA ILE A 582 10.78 10.12 36.05
C ILE A 582 11.29 10.05 37.50
N SER A 583 10.82 10.92 38.39
CA SER A 583 11.22 10.90 39.79
C SER A 583 10.67 9.69 40.58
N GLU A 584 9.48 9.20 40.25
CA GLU A 584 8.94 7.96 40.80
C GLU A 584 9.73 6.73 40.32
N LEU A 585 10.13 6.70 39.04
CA LEU A 585 10.89 5.60 38.44
C LEU A 585 12.34 5.57 38.93
N GLU A 586 13.00 6.73 39.17
CA GLU A 586 14.36 6.80 39.76
C GLU A 586 14.36 6.30 41.20
N ASN A 587 13.27 6.52 41.95
CA ASN A 587 13.13 6.00 43.32
C ASN A 587 12.84 4.47 43.39
N LEU A 588 12.34 3.88 42.32
CA LEU A 588 12.12 2.43 42.22
C LEU A 588 13.40 1.65 41.81
N ILE A 589 14.40 2.34 41.27
CA ILE A 589 15.64 1.74 40.76
C ILE A 589 16.81 1.94 41.79
N SER A 590 16.65 2.84 42.73
CA SER A 590 17.62 3.07 43.84
C SER A 590 17.32 2.12 45.01
#